data_0b48694e8326d11903c36e0ad8ce0db2
#
_entry.id   0b48694e8326d11903c36e0ad8ce0db2
#
_cell.length_a   1.000
_cell.length_b   1.000
_cell.length_c   1.000
_cell.angle_alpha   90.00
_cell.angle_beta   90.00
_cell.angle_gamma   90.00
#
_symmetry.space_group_name_H-M   'P 1'
#
loop_
_entity.id
_entity.type
_entity.pdbx_description
1 polymer ?
#
loop_
_entity_poly.entity_id
_entity_poly.type
_entity_poly.pdbx_seq_one_letter_code
_entity_poly.pdbx_strand_id
1 'polypeptide(L)'
;MKPLKLNPFVQAGIGLSFALLWSCPTLAALTEDQNFGLDVKITAQSEDDRDLGTQRGGDVNGIGLDLRPWIYGERGAWSAYAMAQAVTSTDTIETDTLQQSDDATAQTDSGDREVKKNYLAMREFWIGYRGLTPYPGEQLKFGRQRLRNDDGQWRDTNIEALNWTFDTTLLRANLGVAERFSEYRTDLKELTPKDKDRLHVFGDVGYEWMPGQWAGIRAHHTHDNGSLDYPTPGEATDSLDKTQNGDLSWLGLEANSDAYNWRNTNTVNYWASLTGMTGDRDTVNPLNADGTRPTQLKRSDDVDGWATDLGIRLRLDPQWQVGAAYARASEDYEQNGLQSNRSNYTGTRSRVHRFGEAFRGEMANTQSASLFGSWQLRDEYDASLVYHKFWRVDGNKPVGSNGINAVENNTDDVTGAILSTSSLPLRDGNKDLGQEVDL
;
A
#
# COMPACT_ATOMS: atom_id res chain seq x y z
N MET A 1 -49.60 8.95 27.47
CA MET A 1 -48.16 8.55 27.48
C MET A 1 -47.86 7.87 26.17
N LYS A 2 -47.17 8.57 25.27
CA LYS A 2 -46.67 7.99 23.99
C LYS A 2 -45.31 7.40 24.24
N PRO A 3 -44.99 6.18 23.74
CA PRO A 3 -43.65 5.62 23.87
C PRO A 3 -42.69 6.36 22.96
N LEU A 4 -41.54 6.74 23.52
CA LEU A 4 -40.38 7.26 22.77
C LEU A 4 -39.91 6.20 21.80
N LYS A 5 -39.92 6.53 20.52
CA LYS A 5 -39.17 5.76 19.50
C LYS A 5 -37.71 6.13 19.66
N LEU A 6 -36.92 5.21 20.21
CA LEU A 6 -35.47 5.24 20.12
C LEU A 6 -35.08 4.97 18.67
N ASN A 7 -34.33 5.87 18.09
CA ASN A 7 -33.67 5.70 16.80
C ASN A 7 -32.72 4.50 16.88
N PRO A 8 -32.72 3.61 15.87
CA PRO A 8 -31.72 2.56 15.75
C PRO A 8 -30.49 3.14 15.03
N PHE A 9 -29.71 3.92 15.73
CA PHE A 9 -28.32 4.19 15.35
C PHE A 9 -27.42 3.56 16.41
N VAL A 10 -26.43 2.80 15.92
CA VAL A 10 -25.37 2.10 16.65
C VAL A 10 -25.71 0.63 16.92
N GLN A 11 -25.70 -0.16 15.85
CA GLN A 11 -25.01 -1.42 15.86
C GLN A 11 -23.85 -1.29 14.85
N ALA A 12 -22.78 -0.62 15.28
CA ALA A 12 -21.50 -0.79 14.65
C ALA A 12 -21.11 -2.26 14.87
N GLY A 13 -21.22 -3.05 13.82
CA GLY A 13 -20.70 -4.39 13.80
C GLY A 13 -19.20 -4.30 14.06
N ILE A 14 -18.76 -4.84 15.19
CA ILE A 14 -17.35 -5.10 15.44
C ILE A 14 -17.03 -6.28 14.52
N GLY A 15 -16.58 -5.97 13.29
CA GLY A 15 -15.96 -6.94 12.43
C GLY A 15 -14.65 -7.38 13.06
N LEU A 16 -14.67 -8.46 13.84
CA LEU A 16 -13.46 -9.11 14.30
C LEU A 16 -12.84 -9.81 13.10
N SER A 17 -11.97 -9.10 12.39
CA SER A 17 -11.10 -9.72 11.39
C SER A 17 -10.05 -10.57 12.12
N PHE A 18 -10.38 -11.81 12.42
CA PHE A 18 -9.41 -12.80 12.86
C PHE A 18 -8.58 -13.27 11.67
N ALA A 19 -7.66 -12.45 11.21
CA ALA A 19 -6.56 -12.93 10.39
C ALA A 19 -5.57 -13.68 11.30
N LEU A 20 -5.84 -14.94 11.58
CA LEU A 20 -4.84 -15.84 12.14
C LEU A 20 -3.76 -16.06 11.09
N LEU A 21 -2.84 -15.10 10.99
CA LEU A 21 -1.60 -15.24 10.25
C LEU A 21 -0.70 -16.23 11.02
N TRP A 22 -0.90 -17.52 10.78
CA TRP A 22 0.13 -18.50 11.01
C TRP A 22 1.19 -18.31 9.93
N SER A 23 1.89 -17.18 9.97
CA SER A 23 3.16 -17.06 9.30
C SER A 23 4.16 -17.81 10.16
N CYS A 24 4.52 -19.04 9.77
CA CYS A 24 5.83 -19.56 10.15
C CYS A 24 6.83 -18.50 9.69
N PRO A 25 7.60 -17.87 10.58
CA PRO A 25 8.68 -17.00 10.18
C PRO A 25 9.81 -17.88 9.65
N THR A 26 9.71 -18.34 8.43
CA THR A 26 10.91 -18.66 7.68
C THR A 26 11.58 -17.35 7.30
N LEU A 27 12.09 -16.63 8.28
CA LEU A 27 13.33 -15.90 8.10
C LEU A 27 14.42 -16.95 7.89
N ALA A 28 14.42 -17.58 6.71
CA ALA A 28 15.63 -18.11 6.17
C ALA A 28 16.54 -16.91 5.94
N ALA A 29 17.27 -16.51 6.99
CA ALA A 29 18.53 -15.84 6.75
C ALA A 29 19.23 -16.75 5.74
N LEU A 30 19.49 -16.22 4.53
CA LEU A 30 20.33 -16.89 3.57
C LEU A 30 21.63 -17.19 4.28
N THR A 31 21.75 -18.40 4.81
CA THR A 31 23.05 -18.90 5.24
C THR A 31 23.85 -19.07 3.96
N GLU A 32 25.15 -18.81 3.98
CA GLU A 32 26.03 -18.87 2.81
C GLU A 32 25.90 -20.16 1.98
N ASP A 33 25.22 -21.18 2.49
CA ASP A 33 25.04 -22.50 1.90
C ASP A 33 23.66 -22.74 1.24
N GLN A 34 22.67 -21.80 1.35
CA GLN A 34 21.34 -22.01 0.74
C GLN A 34 21.18 -21.23 -0.55
N ASN A 35 21.23 -21.97 -1.66
CA ASN A 35 21.05 -21.44 -3.02
C ASN A 35 19.61 -21.57 -3.54
N PHE A 36 18.70 -22.24 -2.82
CA PHE A 36 17.30 -22.39 -3.17
C PHE A 36 16.45 -22.68 -1.93
N GLY A 37 15.16 -22.41 -2.03
CA GLY A 37 14.20 -22.67 -0.96
C GLY A 37 12.76 -22.60 -1.42
N LEU A 38 11.87 -22.88 -0.50
CA LEU A 38 10.42 -22.80 -0.67
C LEU A 38 9.83 -22.14 0.57
N ASP A 39 9.26 -20.93 0.36
CA ASP A 39 8.45 -20.30 1.39
C ASP A 39 7.01 -20.76 1.24
N VAL A 40 6.40 -21.14 2.36
CA VAL A 40 5.00 -21.57 2.40
C VAL A 40 4.24 -20.66 3.35
N LYS A 41 3.17 -20.03 2.85
CA LYS A 41 2.27 -19.23 3.65
C LYS A 41 0.85 -19.81 3.57
N ILE A 42 0.24 -19.97 4.72
CA ILE A 42 -1.18 -20.32 4.84
C ILE A 42 -1.88 -19.10 5.42
N THR A 43 -2.95 -18.66 4.77
CA THR A 43 -3.77 -17.52 5.19
C THR A 43 -5.18 -18.00 5.41
N ALA A 44 -5.77 -17.66 6.56
CA ALA A 44 -7.19 -17.76 6.80
C ALA A 44 -7.74 -16.33 6.91
N GLN A 45 -8.78 -16.02 6.17
CA GLN A 45 -9.41 -14.70 6.14
C GLN A 45 -10.91 -14.87 6.34
N SER A 46 -11.46 -14.02 7.20
CA SER A 46 -12.89 -13.85 7.37
C SER A 46 -13.14 -12.35 7.46
N GLU A 47 -13.82 -11.82 6.47
CA GLU A 47 -14.20 -10.40 6.40
C GLU A 47 -15.69 -10.30 6.14
N ASP A 48 -16.33 -9.42 6.88
CA ASP A 48 -17.74 -9.10 6.82
C ASP A 48 -17.88 -7.57 6.69
N ASP A 49 -18.83 -7.14 5.89
CA ASP A 49 -19.22 -5.72 5.75
C ASP A 49 -18.10 -4.74 5.31
N ARG A 50 -17.06 -5.19 4.58
CA ARG A 50 -16.10 -4.24 3.96
C ARG A 50 -16.80 -3.27 2.99
N ASP A 51 -17.90 -3.69 2.43
CA ASP A 51 -18.79 -2.89 1.58
C ASP A 51 -19.85 -2.12 2.37
N LEU A 52 -19.77 -2.10 3.69
CA LEU A 52 -20.75 -1.49 4.62
C LEU A 52 -22.20 -1.98 4.40
N GLY A 53 -22.37 -3.23 4.00
CA GLY A 53 -23.67 -3.83 3.72
C GLY A 53 -24.35 -3.29 2.46
N THR A 54 -23.62 -2.63 1.58
CA THR A 54 -24.19 -2.05 0.34
C THR A 54 -24.26 -3.05 -0.80
N GLN A 55 -23.53 -4.17 -0.74
CA GLN A 55 -23.55 -5.23 -1.73
C GLN A 55 -24.07 -6.54 -1.11
N ARG A 56 -24.72 -7.37 -1.92
CA ARG A 56 -25.06 -8.73 -1.52
C ARG A 56 -23.90 -9.66 -1.82
N GLY A 57 -23.36 -10.35 -0.80
CA GLY A 57 -22.30 -11.33 -0.97
C GLY A 57 -20.89 -10.73 -1.03
N GLY A 58 -20.68 -9.53 -0.44
CA GLY A 58 -19.36 -8.89 -0.30
C GLY A 58 -18.45 -9.56 0.74
N ASP A 59 -18.96 -10.56 1.47
CA ASP A 59 -18.20 -11.25 2.50
C ASP A 59 -17.16 -12.17 1.88
N VAL A 60 -15.95 -12.14 2.43
CA VAL A 60 -14.86 -13.03 2.03
C VAL A 60 -14.53 -13.97 3.16
N ASN A 61 -14.70 -15.28 2.92
CA ASN A 61 -14.42 -16.31 3.92
C ASN A 61 -13.62 -17.45 3.28
N GLY A 62 -12.35 -17.56 3.63
CA GLY A 62 -11.54 -18.57 2.99
C GLY A 62 -10.22 -18.91 3.63
N ILE A 63 -9.61 -19.96 3.11
CA ILE A 63 -8.26 -20.39 3.43
C ILE A 63 -7.46 -20.42 2.13
N GLY A 64 -6.27 -19.86 2.14
CA GLY A 64 -5.35 -19.84 1.01
C GLY A 64 -4.00 -20.43 1.33
N LEU A 65 -3.40 -21.02 0.33
CA LEU A 65 -2.04 -21.53 0.32
C LEU A 65 -1.25 -20.74 -0.73
N ASP A 66 -0.11 -20.21 -0.31
CA ASP A 66 0.82 -19.46 -1.15
C ASP A 66 2.20 -20.12 -1.05
N LEU A 67 2.64 -20.67 -2.18
CA LEU A 67 3.92 -21.35 -2.33
C LEU A 67 4.86 -20.46 -3.13
N ARG A 68 6.05 -20.17 -2.58
CA ARG A 68 7.06 -19.30 -3.18
C ARG A 68 8.41 -20.00 -3.30
N PRO A 69 8.63 -20.81 -4.34
CA PRO A 69 9.95 -21.35 -4.64
C PRO A 69 10.88 -20.22 -5.09
N TRP A 70 12.11 -20.25 -4.58
CA TRP A 70 13.14 -19.30 -4.97
C TRP A 70 14.50 -19.96 -5.18
N ILE A 71 15.33 -19.31 -5.97
CA ILE A 71 16.70 -19.69 -6.24
C ILE A 71 17.61 -18.45 -6.23
N TYR A 72 18.78 -18.58 -5.64
CA TYR A 72 19.83 -17.58 -5.63
C TYR A 72 21.13 -18.18 -6.13
N GLY A 73 21.89 -17.42 -6.91
CA GLY A 73 23.22 -17.79 -7.37
C GLY A 73 24.17 -16.62 -7.28
N GLU A 74 25.43 -16.91 -6.92
CA GLU A 74 26.51 -15.91 -6.86
C GLU A 74 27.77 -16.45 -7.52
N ARG A 75 28.44 -15.60 -8.31
CA ARG A 75 29.73 -15.91 -8.92
C ARG A 75 30.57 -14.64 -9.05
N GLY A 76 31.63 -14.54 -8.23
CA GLY A 76 32.44 -13.34 -8.16
C GLY A 76 31.64 -12.13 -7.72
N ALA A 77 31.66 -11.05 -8.49
CA ALA A 77 30.88 -9.85 -8.20
C ALA A 77 29.40 -9.92 -8.66
N TRP A 78 29.01 -10.97 -9.37
CA TRP A 78 27.67 -11.13 -9.93
C TRP A 78 26.79 -12.00 -9.04
N SER A 79 25.55 -11.63 -8.93
CA SER A 79 24.49 -12.41 -8.25
C SER A 79 23.22 -12.44 -9.11
N ALA A 80 22.41 -13.47 -8.94
CA ALA A 80 21.12 -13.59 -9.59
C ALA A 80 20.11 -14.21 -8.63
N TYR A 81 18.87 -13.79 -8.74
CA TYR A 81 17.77 -14.28 -7.92
C TYR A 81 16.50 -14.44 -8.75
N ALA A 82 15.74 -15.49 -8.47
CA ALA A 82 14.42 -15.68 -9.02
C ALA A 82 13.48 -16.24 -7.96
N MET A 83 12.24 -15.71 -7.88
CA MET A 83 11.17 -16.19 -7.01
C MET A 83 9.87 -16.25 -7.81
N ALA A 84 9.31 -17.45 -7.95
CA ALA A 84 7.96 -17.63 -8.45
C ALA A 84 6.95 -17.69 -7.30
N GLN A 85 5.68 -17.66 -7.62
CA GLN A 85 4.58 -17.79 -6.65
C GLN A 85 3.46 -18.61 -7.27
N ALA A 86 2.89 -19.52 -6.50
CA ALA A 86 1.69 -20.26 -6.83
C ALA A 86 0.68 -20.11 -5.69
N VAL A 87 -0.47 -19.54 -5.99
CA VAL A 87 -1.55 -19.31 -5.02
C VAL A 87 -2.75 -20.17 -5.37
N THR A 88 -3.33 -20.77 -4.33
CA THR A 88 -4.63 -21.44 -4.39
C THR A 88 -5.44 -21.12 -3.15
N SER A 89 -6.72 -20.85 -3.29
CA SER A 89 -7.59 -20.52 -2.16
C SER A 89 -9.02 -21.00 -2.36
N THR A 90 -9.75 -21.11 -1.25
CA THR A 90 -11.18 -21.50 -1.27
C THR A 90 -12.08 -20.33 -1.66
N ASP A 91 -11.60 -19.10 -1.43
CA ASP A 91 -12.26 -17.85 -1.82
C ASP A 91 -11.23 -16.83 -2.31
N THR A 92 -11.66 -15.69 -2.88
CA THR A 92 -10.78 -14.57 -3.27
C THR A 92 -10.23 -13.88 -2.04
N ILE A 93 -9.28 -14.54 -1.38
CA ILE A 93 -8.63 -14.04 -0.18
C ILE A 93 -7.30 -13.36 -0.50
N GLU A 94 -6.93 -12.44 0.33
CA GLU A 94 -5.70 -11.69 0.22
C GLU A 94 -4.52 -12.51 0.76
N THR A 95 -3.86 -13.28 -0.11
CA THR A 95 -2.70 -14.08 0.27
C THR A 95 -1.40 -13.29 0.29
N ASP A 96 -1.34 -12.20 -0.46
CA ASP A 96 -0.15 -11.36 -0.60
C ASP A 96 -0.40 -9.90 -0.22
N THR A 97 0.14 -9.50 0.93
CA THR A 97 -0.01 -8.14 1.46
C THR A 97 0.73 -7.06 0.67
N LEU A 98 1.63 -7.42 -0.24
CA LEU A 98 2.36 -6.45 -1.06
C LEU A 98 1.61 -5.99 -2.31
N GLN A 99 0.67 -6.81 -2.77
CA GLN A 99 -0.14 -6.52 -3.96
C GLN A 99 -1.55 -6.07 -3.60
N GLN A 100 -1.87 -6.04 -2.31
CA GLN A 100 -3.21 -5.74 -1.81
C GLN A 100 -3.70 -4.33 -2.09
N SER A 101 -2.81 -3.34 -2.01
CA SER A 101 -3.20 -1.95 -2.27
C SER A 101 -3.65 -1.72 -3.72
N ASP A 102 -3.10 -2.53 -4.63
CA ASP A 102 -3.43 -2.44 -6.05
C ASP A 102 -4.65 -3.30 -6.41
N ASP A 103 -4.86 -4.42 -5.72
CA ASP A 103 -5.91 -5.39 -6.04
C ASP A 103 -7.24 -5.10 -5.32
N ALA A 104 -7.23 -4.56 -4.11
CA ALA A 104 -8.44 -4.32 -3.33
C ALA A 104 -9.35 -3.23 -3.91
N THR A 105 -8.79 -2.31 -4.68
CA THR A 105 -9.53 -1.23 -5.35
C THR A 105 -9.80 -1.50 -6.82
N ALA A 106 -9.16 -2.53 -7.38
CA ALA A 106 -9.22 -2.87 -8.80
C ALA A 106 -9.94 -4.19 -9.07
N GLN A 107 -11.00 -4.50 -8.34
CA GLN A 107 -11.98 -5.46 -8.81
C GLN A 107 -12.70 -4.83 -10.00
N THR A 108 -12.04 -4.88 -11.14
CA THR A 108 -12.63 -4.50 -12.40
C THR A 108 -13.23 -5.77 -12.99
N ASP A 109 -14.50 -5.74 -13.31
CA ASP A 109 -15.20 -6.80 -14.05
C ASP A 109 -14.68 -6.97 -15.50
N SER A 110 -13.60 -6.28 -15.88
CA SER A 110 -12.98 -6.47 -17.17
C SER A 110 -12.22 -7.80 -17.15
N GLY A 111 -12.54 -8.69 -18.08
CA GLY A 111 -12.03 -10.08 -18.14
C GLY A 111 -10.49 -10.20 -18.24
N ASP A 112 -9.77 -9.08 -18.39
CA ASP A 112 -8.32 -9.01 -18.47
C ASP A 112 -7.65 -8.69 -17.12
N ARG A 113 -8.44 -8.27 -16.11
CA ARG A 113 -7.99 -7.98 -14.76
C ARG A 113 -8.94 -8.51 -13.68
N GLU A 114 -9.34 -9.76 -13.80
CA GLU A 114 -10.15 -10.43 -12.80
C GLU A 114 -9.28 -11.20 -11.81
N VAL A 115 -9.28 -10.80 -10.54
CA VAL A 115 -8.56 -11.50 -9.46
C VAL A 115 -9.17 -12.89 -9.27
N LYS A 116 -8.34 -13.94 -9.37
CA LYS A 116 -8.78 -15.35 -9.26
C LYS A 116 -8.26 -16.00 -8.00
N LYS A 117 -9.03 -16.98 -7.54
CA LYS A 117 -8.65 -17.84 -6.39
C LYS A 117 -7.36 -18.62 -6.61
N ASN A 118 -7.01 -18.85 -7.89
CA ASN A 118 -5.83 -19.63 -8.27
C ASN A 118 -5.05 -18.89 -9.34
N TYR A 119 -3.78 -18.62 -9.08
CA TYR A 119 -2.90 -17.99 -10.05
C TYR A 119 -1.44 -18.37 -9.86
N LEU A 120 -0.64 -18.15 -10.89
CA LEU A 120 0.81 -18.19 -10.86
C LEU A 120 1.35 -16.78 -11.09
N ALA A 121 2.46 -16.45 -10.41
CA ALA A 121 3.12 -15.17 -10.57
C ALA A 121 4.64 -15.33 -10.58
N MET A 122 5.33 -14.35 -11.21
CA MET A 122 6.75 -14.13 -11.08
C MET A 122 6.96 -12.94 -10.15
N ARG A 123 7.38 -13.20 -8.92
CA ARG A 123 7.55 -12.13 -7.91
C ARG A 123 8.82 -11.33 -8.12
N GLU A 124 9.94 -12.03 -8.27
CA GLU A 124 11.24 -11.40 -8.45
C GLU A 124 12.06 -12.17 -9.49
N PHE A 125 12.77 -11.41 -10.31
CA PHE A 125 13.77 -11.94 -11.24
C PHE A 125 14.77 -10.84 -11.55
N TRP A 126 15.94 -10.90 -10.93
CA TRP A 126 16.95 -9.87 -11.07
C TRP A 126 18.38 -10.41 -11.12
N ILE A 127 19.26 -9.61 -11.72
CA ILE A 127 20.70 -9.79 -11.71
C ILE A 127 21.32 -8.64 -10.95
N GLY A 128 22.28 -8.92 -10.08
CA GLY A 128 23.02 -7.95 -9.27
C GLY A 128 24.51 -7.95 -9.58
N TYR A 129 25.12 -6.79 -9.44
CA TYR A 129 26.56 -6.58 -9.56
C TYR A 129 27.09 -5.80 -8.35
N ARG A 130 28.17 -6.33 -7.73
CA ARG A 130 28.87 -5.74 -6.58
C ARG A 130 30.33 -5.49 -6.94
N GLY A 131 30.60 -4.46 -7.68
CA GLY A 131 31.99 -4.23 -8.13
C GLY A 131 32.18 -2.85 -8.75
N LEU A 132 31.21 -1.93 -8.55
CA LEU A 132 31.37 -0.54 -8.99
C LEU A 132 32.33 0.20 -8.07
N THR A 133 32.29 -0.11 -6.77
CA THR A 133 33.21 0.42 -5.75
C THR A 133 33.80 -0.74 -4.92
N PRO A 134 34.85 -0.49 -4.14
CA PRO A 134 35.44 -1.52 -3.28
C PRO A 134 34.61 -1.74 -1.97
N TYR A 135 33.48 -1.08 -1.79
CA TYR A 135 32.67 -1.20 -0.57
C TYR A 135 31.77 -2.42 -0.61
N PRO A 136 31.75 -3.28 0.43
CA PRO A 136 30.97 -4.53 0.44
C PRO A 136 29.46 -4.31 0.50
N GLY A 137 28.97 -3.16 0.96
CA GLY A 137 27.57 -2.79 1.05
C GLY A 137 26.98 -2.21 -0.24
N GLU A 138 27.76 -2.16 -1.33
CA GLU A 138 27.27 -1.67 -2.60
C GLU A 138 26.65 -2.79 -3.44
N GLN A 139 25.57 -2.48 -4.14
CA GLN A 139 24.98 -3.36 -5.12
C GLN A 139 24.20 -2.58 -6.19
N LEU A 140 24.40 -2.93 -7.46
CA LEU A 140 23.54 -2.53 -8.56
C LEU A 140 22.69 -3.72 -8.96
N LYS A 141 21.35 -3.58 -8.96
CA LYS A 141 20.41 -4.62 -9.38
C LYS A 141 19.63 -4.17 -10.61
N PHE A 142 19.42 -5.09 -11.54
CA PHE A 142 18.58 -4.91 -12.71
C PHE A 142 17.57 -6.04 -12.83
N GLY A 143 16.32 -5.72 -13.10
CA GLY A 143 15.19 -6.63 -13.28
C GLY A 143 14.08 -6.43 -12.27
N ARG A 144 13.11 -7.35 -12.26
CA ARG A 144 12.00 -7.33 -11.32
C ARG A 144 12.49 -7.64 -9.92
N GLN A 145 12.39 -6.68 -9.03
CA GLN A 145 12.92 -6.75 -7.68
C GLN A 145 11.99 -6.08 -6.70
N ARG A 146 12.11 -6.45 -5.44
CA ARG A 146 11.41 -5.75 -4.38
C ARG A 146 12.16 -4.48 -4.02
N LEU A 147 11.51 -3.33 -4.25
CA LEU A 147 11.92 -2.05 -3.70
C LEU A 147 11.23 -1.86 -2.35
N ARG A 148 11.98 -1.48 -1.32
CA ARG A 148 11.41 -1.34 0.02
C ARG A 148 12.13 -0.29 0.84
N ASN A 149 11.34 0.60 1.49
CA ASN A 149 11.74 1.39 2.63
C ASN A 149 11.17 0.79 3.92
N ASP A 150 11.83 1.03 5.06
CA ASP A 150 11.44 0.42 6.33
C ASP A 150 10.07 0.91 6.82
N ASP A 151 9.71 2.17 6.54
CA ASP A 151 8.40 2.76 6.84
C ASP A 151 7.28 2.29 5.89
N GLY A 152 7.61 1.77 4.71
CA GLY A 152 6.67 1.34 3.68
C GLY A 152 5.88 2.46 3.00
N GLN A 153 6.21 3.73 3.28
CA GLN A 153 5.43 4.88 2.80
C GLN A 153 5.89 5.40 1.44
N TRP A 154 7.15 5.14 1.06
CA TRP A 154 7.69 5.57 -0.23
C TRP A 154 7.80 4.43 -1.23
N ARG A 155 8.27 3.27 -0.80
CA ARG A 155 8.43 2.08 -1.64
C ARG A 155 8.24 0.83 -0.80
N ASP A 156 7.40 -0.07 -1.28
CA ASP A 156 7.30 -1.45 -0.82
C ASP A 156 6.53 -2.30 -1.83
N THR A 157 7.09 -2.46 -3.02
CA THR A 157 6.47 -3.18 -4.14
C THR A 157 7.48 -3.99 -4.92
N ASN A 158 7.00 -4.94 -5.72
CA ASN A 158 7.79 -5.66 -6.72
C ASN A 158 7.61 -4.97 -8.07
N ILE A 159 8.70 -4.48 -8.65
CA ILE A 159 8.69 -3.70 -9.89
C ILE A 159 9.99 -3.91 -10.67
N GLU A 160 9.96 -3.73 -11.97
CA GLU A 160 11.15 -3.72 -12.81
C GLU A 160 11.94 -2.45 -12.55
N ALA A 161 13.21 -2.61 -12.17
CA ALA A 161 14.05 -1.48 -11.83
C ALA A 161 15.53 -1.70 -12.19
N LEU A 162 16.20 -0.60 -12.44
CA LEU A 162 17.64 -0.47 -12.26
C LEU A 162 17.85 0.28 -10.96
N ASN A 163 18.39 -0.39 -9.95
CA ASN A 163 18.48 0.13 -8.60
C ASN A 163 19.90 -0.05 -8.03
N TRP A 164 20.52 1.05 -7.68
CA TRP A 164 21.79 1.08 -6.98
C TRP A 164 21.57 1.33 -5.51
N THR A 165 22.18 0.52 -4.67
CA THR A 165 22.17 0.63 -3.21
C THR A 165 23.58 0.72 -2.68
N PHE A 166 23.78 1.53 -1.66
CA PHE A 166 25.03 1.67 -0.93
C PHE A 166 24.71 1.72 0.55
N ASP A 167 25.15 0.72 1.29
CA ASP A 167 24.86 0.58 2.72
C ASP A 167 26.16 0.38 3.49
N THR A 168 26.46 1.34 4.35
CA THR A 168 27.57 1.31 5.30
C THR A 168 27.05 1.50 6.71
N THR A 169 27.95 1.46 7.70
CA THR A 169 27.55 1.64 9.10
C THR A 169 26.90 3.00 9.34
N LEU A 170 27.34 4.05 8.64
CA LEU A 170 26.88 5.44 8.91
C LEU A 170 26.07 6.05 7.76
N LEU A 171 26.17 5.50 6.55
CA LEU A 171 25.55 6.06 5.36
C LEU A 171 24.77 4.98 4.62
N ARG A 172 23.52 5.26 4.34
CA ARG A 172 22.68 4.50 3.42
C ARG A 172 22.29 5.38 2.26
N ALA A 173 22.44 4.88 1.06
CA ALA A 173 22.00 5.58 -0.14
C ALA A 173 21.33 4.60 -1.10
N ASN A 174 20.32 5.10 -1.79
CA ASN A 174 19.62 4.37 -2.82
C ASN A 174 19.36 5.32 -3.99
N LEU A 175 19.53 4.84 -5.21
CA LEU A 175 19.20 5.57 -6.43
C LEU A 175 18.66 4.58 -7.46
N GLY A 176 17.53 4.91 -8.08
CA GLY A 176 16.97 3.99 -9.05
C GLY A 176 15.99 4.62 -10.02
N VAL A 177 15.72 3.84 -11.05
CA VAL A 177 14.64 4.06 -12.00
C VAL A 177 13.82 2.78 -12.08
N ALA A 178 12.50 2.91 -12.17
CA ALA A 178 11.59 1.77 -12.20
C ALA A 178 10.37 2.08 -13.07
N GLU A 179 9.85 1.03 -13.70
CA GLU A 179 8.61 1.09 -14.46
C GLU A 179 7.95 -0.29 -14.40
N ARG A 180 6.64 -0.35 -14.30
CA ARG A 180 5.90 -1.61 -14.29
C ARG A 180 5.55 -2.00 -15.71
N PHE A 181 6.13 -3.11 -16.21
CA PHE A 181 5.86 -3.59 -17.57
C PHE A 181 4.72 -4.59 -17.63
N SER A 182 4.44 -5.31 -16.53
CA SER A 182 3.38 -6.31 -16.43
C SER A 182 3.09 -6.60 -14.95
N GLU A 183 1.91 -7.15 -14.67
CA GLU A 183 1.62 -7.70 -13.34
C GLU A 183 2.40 -9.00 -13.06
N TYR A 184 2.81 -9.69 -14.10
CA TYR A 184 3.44 -11.02 -14.01
C TYR A 184 2.61 -12.05 -13.24
N ARG A 185 1.31 -11.91 -13.34
CA ARG A 185 0.30 -12.84 -12.81
C ARG A 185 -0.54 -13.41 -13.96
N THR A 186 -0.98 -14.65 -13.80
CA THR A 186 -1.77 -15.32 -14.85
C THR A 186 -3.23 -14.90 -14.89
N ASP A 187 -3.73 -14.28 -13.84
CA ASP A 187 -5.08 -13.76 -13.71
C ASP A 187 -5.20 -12.25 -14.02
N LEU A 188 -4.10 -11.51 -13.98
CA LEU A 188 -4.05 -10.08 -14.26
C LEU A 188 -3.21 -9.88 -15.54
N LYS A 189 -3.86 -9.68 -16.66
CA LYS A 189 -3.17 -9.55 -17.97
C LYS A 189 -2.77 -8.12 -18.27
N GLU A 190 -3.56 -7.15 -17.80
CA GLU A 190 -3.31 -5.73 -17.99
C GLU A 190 -2.90 -5.02 -16.69
N LEU A 191 -2.12 -3.97 -16.83
CA LEU A 191 -1.78 -3.08 -15.73
C LEU A 191 -2.97 -2.20 -15.33
N THR A 192 -2.99 -1.74 -14.09
CA THR A 192 -3.91 -0.67 -13.70
C THR A 192 -3.62 0.59 -14.49
N PRO A 193 -4.63 1.45 -14.76
CA PRO A 193 -4.42 2.71 -15.47
C PRO A 193 -3.32 3.58 -14.86
N LYS A 194 -3.21 3.58 -13.54
CA LYS A 194 -2.20 4.36 -12.80
C LYS A 194 -0.76 3.81 -12.94
N ASP A 195 -0.60 2.55 -13.36
CA ASP A 195 0.72 1.92 -13.54
C ASP A 195 1.14 1.88 -15.02
N LYS A 196 0.20 2.07 -15.96
CA LYS A 196 0.49 2.07 -17.39
C LYS A 196 1.38 3.26 -17.75
N ASP A 197 2.54 3.00 -18.40
CA ASP A 197 3.46 4.01 -18.95
C ASP A 197 3.95 5.05 -17.92
N ARG A 198 4.12 4.63 -16.66
CA ARG A 198 4.60 5.48 -15.58
C ARG A 198 6.01 5.11 -15.18
N LEU A 199 6.95 6.01 -15.49
CA LEU A 199 8.34 5.93 -15.08
C LEU A 199 8.53 6.56 -13.71
N HIS A 200 9.21 5.86 -12.82
CA HIS A 200 9.61 6.32 -11.50
C HIS A 200 11.12 6.56 -11.46
N VAL A 201 11.53 7.73 -11.01
CA VAL A 201 12.93 8.06 -10.70
C VAL A 201 13.02 8.43 -9.23
N PHE A 202 13.90 7.77 -8.48
CA PHE A 202 13.94 7.97 -7.04
C PHE A 202 15.36 7.90 -6.48
N GLY A 203 15.52 8.52 -5.33
CA GLY A 203 16.75 8.45 -4.55
C GLY A 203 16.51 8.83 -3.09
N ASP A 204 17.30 8.22 -2.22
CA ASP A 204 17.33 8.55 -0.79
C ASP A 204 18.74 8.43 -0.24
N VAL A 205 19.02 9.27 0.73
CA VAL A 205 20.27 9.25 1.51
C VAL A 205 19.93 9.40 2.97
N GLY A 206 20.39 8.46 3.79
CA GLY A 206 20.29 8.48 5.24
C GLY A 206 21.66 8.47 5.88
N TYR A 207 21.83 9.27 6.92
CA TYR A 207 23.04 9.36 7.72
C TYR A 207 22.75 9.05 9.19
N GLU A 208 23.53 8.14 9.76
CA GLU A 208 23.51 7.85 11.19
C GLU A 208 24.42 8.85 11.93
N TRP A 209 23.80 9.90 12.49
CA TRP A 209 24.50 10.96 13.17
C TRP A 209 24.86 10.62 14.62
N MET A 210 24.15 9.64 15.22
CA MET A 210 24.46 8.98 16.49
C MET A 210 24.01 7.53 16.39
N PRO A 211 24.57 6.58 17.16
CA PRO A 211 24.17 5.18 17.13
C PRO A 211 22.67 4.99 17.24
N GLY A 212 22.07 4.39 16.22
CA GLY A 212 20.63 4.19 16.09
C GLY A 212 19.81 5.44 15.79
N GLN A 213 20.44 6.60 15.50
CA GLN A 213 19.75 7.84 15.18
C GLN A 213 20.02 8.25 13.74
N TRP A 214 19.01 8.21 12.92
CA TRP A 214 19.07 8.46 11.48
C TRP A 214 18.41 9.77 11.11
N ALA A 215 19.01 10.48 10.18
CA ALA A 215 18.39 11.60 9.46
C ALA A 215 18.58 11.38 7.96
N GLY A 216 17.58 11.70 7.16
CA GLY A 216 17.62 11.42 5.74
C GLY A 216 16.84 12.40 4.88
N ILE A 217 17.16 12.35 3.60
CA ILE A 217 16.48 13.06 2.52
C ILE A 217 16.04 12.04 1.51
N ARG A 218 14.81 12.16 1.00
CA ARG A 218 14.23 11.32 -0.05
C ARG A 218 13.70 12.19 -1.18
N ALA A 219 13.89 11.75 -2.40
CA ALA A 219 13.31 12.36 -3.59
C ALA A 219 12.68 11.30 -4.46
N HIS A 220 11.57 11.65 -5.09
CA HIS A 220 10.88 10.80 -6.04
C HIS A 220 10.25 11.66 -7.12
N HIS A 221 10.32 11.18 -8.36
CA HIS A 221 9.67 11.82 -9.50
C HIS A 221 8.96 10.74 -10.31
N THR A 222 7.72 11.00 -10.69
CA THR A 222 7.00 10.18 -11.67
C THR A 222 6.85 10.96 -12.95
N HIS A 223 7.15 10.31 -14.06
CA HIS A 223 6.85 10.79 -15.40
C HIS A 223 5.83 9.85 -16.02
N ASP A 224 4.62 10.34 -16.18
CA ASP A 224 3.48 9.59 -16.72
C ASP A 224 3.07 10.20 -18.06
N ASN A 225 3.59 9.62 -19.15
CA ASN A 225 3.32 10.04 -20.54
C ASN A 225 2.31 9.13 -21.25
N GLY A 226 1.63 8.26 -20.53
CA GLY A 226 0.62 7.37 -21.08
C GLY A 226 -0.51 8.15 -21.78
N SER A 227 -0.97 7.61 -22.90
CA SER A 227 -2.10 8.19 -23.63
C SER A 227 -3.35 8.17 -22.77
N LEU A 228 -4.09 9.28 -22.74
CA LEU A 228 -5.38 9.35 -22.08
C LEU A 228 -6.47 8.74 -22.95
N ASP A 229 -7.34 7.95 -22.34
CA ASP A 229 -8.53 7.38 -22.95
C ASP A 229 -9.72 8.35 -22.80
N TYR A 230 -10.17 8.89 -23.91
CA TYR A 230 -11.25 9.87 -23.91
C TYR A 230 -12.61 9.17 -24.08
N PRO A 231 -13.62 9.55 -23.28
CA PRO A 231 -14.92 8.92 -23.35
C PRO A 231 -15.57 9.07 -24.73
N THR A 232 -16.16 7.99 -25.21
CA THR A 232 -16.87 7.95 -26.50
C THR A 232 -18.38 7.93 -26.26
N PRO A 233 -19.17 8.82 -26.91
CA PRO A 233 -20.62 8.81 -26.78
C PRO A 233 -21.22 7.43 -27.09
N GLY A 234 -22.01 6.89 -26.16
CA GLY A 234 -22.67 5.59 -26.30
C GLY A 234 -21.83 4.37 -25.90
N GLU A 235 -20.58 4.55 -25.49
CA GLU A 235 -19.73 3.52 -24.89
C GLU A 235 -19.71 3.66 -23.37
N ALA A 236 -19.72 2.52 -22.67
CA ALA A 236 -19.47 2.52 -21.22
C ALA A 236 -17.99 2.79 -20.96
N THR A 237 -17.68 3.56 -19.94
CA THR A 237 -16.30 3.76 -19.45
C THR A 237 -15.79 2.45 -18.89
N ASP A 238 -14.64 1.97 -19.37
CA ASP A 238 -13.96 0.82 -18.79
C ASP A 238 -13.14 1.30 -17.57
N SER A 239 -13.06 0.46 -16.57
CA SER A 239 -12.21 0.68 -15.40
C SER A 239 -10.70 0.62 -15.73
N LEU A 240 -10.35 0.11 -16.90
CA LEU A 240 -8.99 0.07 -17.45
C LEU A 240 -8.67 1.28 -18.34
N ASP A 241 -9.63 2.20 -18.55
CA ASP A 241 -9.39 3.46 -19.26
C ASP A 241 -8.46 4.36 -18.42
N LYS A 242 -7.39 4.82 -19.05
CA LYS A 242 -6.47 5.79 -18.44
C LYS A 242 -7.07 7.21 -18.54
N THR A 243 -7.72 7.64 -17.50
CA THR A 243 -8.41 8.95 -17.44
C THR A 243 -7.56 10.05 -16.81
N GLN A 244 -6.36 9.71 -16.32
CA GLN A 244 -5.45 10.65 -15.68
C GLN A 244 -3.99 10.30 -15.98
N ASN A 245 -3.16 11.32 -16.21
CA ASN A 245 -1.70 11.23 -16.23
C ASN A 245 -1.10 12.52 -15.66
N GLY A 246 0.23 12.70 -15.74
CA GLY A 246 0.93 13.89 -15.28
C GLY A 246 2.25 13.59 -14.60
N ASP A 247 3.00 14.64 -14.33
CA ASP A 247 4.34 14.56 -13.76
C ASP A 247 4.35 15.11 -12.34
N LEU A 248 4.66 14.26 -11.37
CA LEU A 248 4.68 14.62 -9.95
C LEU A 248 6.07 14.41 -9.34
N SER A 249 6.44 15.31 -8.44
CA SER A 249 7.72 15.27 -7.73
C SER A 249 7.50 15.36 -6.23
N TRP A 250 8.20 14.54 -5.46
CA TRP A 250 8.18 14.54 -4.00
C TRP A 250 9.59 14.79 -3.46
N LEU A 251 9.67 15.61 -2.42
CA LEU A 251 10.87 15.80 -1.62
C LEU A 251 10.52 15.61 -0.15
N GLY A 252 11.22 14.70 0.52
CA GLY A 252 10.98 14.34 1.91
C GLY A 252 12.20 14.48 2.79
N LEU A 253 11.97 14.89 4.03
CA LEU A 253 12.93 14.86 5.13
C LEU A 253 12.46 13.83 6.15
N GLU A 254 13.40 13.09 6.73
CA GLU A 254 13.08 12.12 7.76
C GLU A 254 14.10 12.15 8.91
N ALA A 255 13.63 11.76 10.08
CA ALA A 255 14.46 11.44 11.23
C ALA A 255 13.83 10.29 12.01
N ASN A 256 14.61 9.30 12.39
CA ASN A 256 14.12 8.19 13.19
C ASN A 256 15.22 7.57 14.06
N SER A 257 14.80 6.85 15.09
CA SER A 257 15.66 6.14 16.02
C SER A 257 15.79 4.63 15.67
N ASP A 258 15.86 4.27 14.38
CA ASP A 258 15.74 2.88 13.93
C ASP A 258 14.40 2.26 14.39
N ALA A 259 13.35 3.07 14.37
CA ALA A 259 12.05 2.75 14.98
C ALA A 259 11.32 1.59 14.30
N TYR A 260 11.61 1.34 13.04
CA TYR A 260 11.00 0.26 12.25
C TYR A 260 11.72 -1.09 12.41
N ASN A 261 12.83 -1.11 13.13
CA ASN A 261 13.51 -2.34 13.50
C ASN A 261 12.87 -2.92 14.76
N TRP A 262 12.12 -4.01 14.62
CA TRP A 262 11.46 -4.68 15.75
C TRP A 262 12.45 -5.23 16.82
N ARG A 263 13.72 -5.44 16.44
CA ARG A 263 14.79 -5.87 17.34
C ARG A 263 15.41 -4.71 18.13
N ASN A 264 15.01 -3.47 17.82
CA ASN A 264 15.54 -2.30 18.51
C ASN A 264 15.14 -2.34 20.00
N THR A 265 16.14 -2.27 20.88
CA THR A 265 15.96 -2.34 22.33
C THR A 265 15.98 -0.99 23.04
N ASN A 266 16.03 0.13 22.28
CA ASN A 266 15.99 1.46 22.83
C ASN A 266 14.73 1.69 23.66
N THR A 267 14.88 2.41 24.80
CA THR A 267 13.73 2.76 25.65
C THR A 267 12.76 3.69 24.92
N VAL A 268 13.28 4.62 24.12
CA VAL A 268 12.49 5.56 23.33
C VAL A 268 12.81 5.36 21.87
N ASN A 269 11.81 5.09 21.09
CA ASN A 269 11.88 5.03 19.64
C ASN A 269 10.95 6.10 19.06
N TYR A 270 11.39 6.77 18.02
CA TYR A 270 10.60 7.81 17.35
C TYR A 270 10.84 7.78 15.85
N TRP A 271 9.89 8.34 15.12
CA TRP A 271 10.02 8.67 13.71
C TRP A 271 9.33 10.00 13.42
N ALA A 272 9.85 10.71 12.46
CA ALA A 272 9.28 11.94 11.95
C ALA A 272 9.60 12.06 10.47
N SER A 273 8.61 12.37 9.67
CA SER A 273 8.78 12.67 8.25
C SER A 273 7.95 13.89 7.84
N LEU A 274 8.48 14.64 6.90
CA LEU A 274 7.79 15.73 6.23
C LEU A 274 8.09 15.65 4.74
N THR A 275 7.05 15.60 3.93
CA THR A 275 7.14 15.45 2.48
C THR A 275 6.38 16.59 1.81
N GLY A 276 6.99 17.28 0.87
CA GLY A 276 6.34 18.16 -0.10
C GLY A 276 6.17 17.46 -1.43
N MET A 277 5.08 17.73 -2.12
CA MET A 277 4.75 17.26 -3.46
C MET A 277 4.40 18.46 -4.34
N THR A 278 4.84 18.42 -5.61
CA THR A 278 4.46 19.42 -6.62
C THR A 278 4.50 18.78 -8.01
N GLY A 279 3.72 19.34 -8.94
CA GLY A 279 3.72 18.89 -10.33
C GLY A 279 2.44 19.30 -11.06
N ASP A 280 2.18 18.63 -12.17
CA ASP A 280 1.00 18.83 -12.99
C ASP A 280 0.22 17.53 -13.18
N ARG A 281 -1.10 17.68 -13.34
CA ARG A 281 -2.04 16.59 -13.55
C ARG A 281 -2.98 16.92 -14.69
N ASP A 282 -3.01 16.03 -15.66
CA ASP A 282 -3.99 16.04 -16.74
C ASP A 282 -5.12 15.05 -16.40
N THR A 283 -6.34 15.51 -16.45
CA THR A 283 -7.54 14.70 -16.20
C THR A 283 -8.51 14.81 -17.35
N VAL A 284 -9.07 13.70 -17.79
CA VAL A 284 -10.08 13.66 -18.86
C VAL A 284 -11.40 14.21 -18.34
N ASN A 285 -12.00 15.13 -19.11
CA ASN A 285 -13.33 15.62 -18.80
C ASN A 285 -14.40 14.58 -19.20
N PRO A 286 -15.39 14.32 -18.32
CA PRO A 286 -16.48 13.38 -18.64
C PRO A 286 -17.33 13.92 -19.78
N LEU A 287 -18.18 13.06 -20.36
CA LEU A 287 -19.22 13.49 -21.30
C LEU A 287 -20.16 14.52 -20.64
N ASN A 288 -20.68 15.44 -21.44
CA ASN A 288 -21.73 16.34 -21.00
C ASN A 288 -22.97 15.55 -20.53
N ALA A 289 -23.84 16.18 -19.77
CA ALA A 289 -25.07 15.57 -19.27
C ALA A 289 -26.01 15.05 -20.38
N ASP A 290 -25.89 15.58 -21.60
CA ASP A 290 -26.62 15.13 -22.79
C ASP A 290 -25.92 13.98 -23.56
N GLY A 291 -24.83 13.44 -23.03
CA GLY A 291 -24.03 12.39 -23.64
C GLY A 291 -23.11 12.86 -24.77
N THR A 292 -22.98 14.14 -25.01
CA THR A 292 -22.07 14.68 -26.03
C THR A 292 -20.66 14.87 -25.47
N ARG A 293 -19.65 14.93 -26.36
CA ARG A 293 -18.27 15.23 -25.95
C ARG A 293 -18.16 16.68 -25.50
N PRO A 294 -17.43 16.95 -24.39
CA PRO A 294 -17.14 18.33 -23.98
C PRO A 294 -16.25 19.04 -25.01
N THR A 295 -16.34 20.37 -25.06
CA THR A 295 -15.49 21.18 -25.93
C THR A 295 -14.01 21.04 -25.58
N GLN A 296 -13.70 20.92 -24.30
CA GLN A 296 -12.35 20.66 -23.79
C GLN A 296 -12.29 19.21 -23.29
N LEU A 297 -11.48 18.38 -23.95
CA LEU A 297 -11.41 16.95 -23.65
C LEU A 297 -10.61 16.64 -22.40
N LYS A 298 -9.62 17.47 -22.06
CA LYS A 298 -8.82 17.33 -20.85
C LYS A 298 -8.69 18.64 -20.08
N ARG A 299 -8.47 18.55 -18.81
CA ARG A 299 -8.11 19.63 -17.90
C ARG A 299 -6.71 19.36 -17.37
N SER A 300 -5.86 20.38 -17.38
CA SER A 300 -4.54 20.36 -16.76
C SER A 300 -4.57 21.27 -15.53
N ASP A 301 -4.14 20.76 -14.40
CA ASP A 301 -4.09 21.46 -13.13
C ASP A 301 -2.69 21.34 -12.52
N ASP A 302 -2.15 22.44 -12.01
CA ASP A 302 -0.99 22.40 -11.14
C ASP A 302 -1.43 21.84 -9.77
N VAL A 303 -0.66 20.91 -9.21
CA VAL A 303 -0.96 20.29 -7.93
C VAL A 303 0.22 20.43 -6.98
N ASP A 304 -0.09 20.91 -5.76
CA ASP A 304 0.86 21.04 -4.67
C ASP A 304 0.27 20.41 -3.41
N GLY A 305 1.11 19.69 -2.68
CA GLY A 305 0.66 19.04 -1.48
C GLY A 305 1.79 18.82 -0.47
N TRP A 306 1.42 18.45 0.74
CA TRP A 306 2.37 18.06 1.76
C TRP A 306 1.79 16.99 2.67
N ALA A 307 2.68 16.19 3.26
CA ALA A 307 2.33 15.17 4.22
C ALA A 307 3.36 15.09 5.34
N THR A 308 2.91 14.68 6.52
CA THR A 308 3.78 14.41 7.68
C THR A 308 3.32 13.14 8.38
N ASP A 309 4.27 12.35 8.89
CA ASP A 309 4.02 11.23 9.78
C ASP A 309 5.00 11.29 10.96
N LEU A 310 4.43 11.28 12.16
CA LEU A 310 5.14 11.41 13.42
C LEU A 310 4.74 10.26 14.34
N GLY A 311 5.67 9.74 15.10
CA GLY A 311 5.34 8.76 16.13
C GLY A 311 6.43 8.58 17.17
N ILE A 312 5.99 8.05 18.29
CA ILE A 312 6.84 7.68 19.43
C ILE A 312 6.40 6.33 19.98
N ARG A 313 7.36 5.50 20.32
CA ARG A 313 7.17 4.23 20.99
C ARG A 313 8.10 4.15 22.20
N LEU A 314 7.52 3.85 23.35
CA LEU A 314 8.21 3.69 24.62
C LEU A 314 8.25 2.22 25.00
N ARG A 315 9.44 1.70 25.29
CA ARG A 315 9.62 0.37 25.85
C ARG A 315 9.56 0.47 27.37
N LEU A 316 8.48 -0.07 27.95
CA LEU A 316 8.24 -0.03 29.39
C LEU A 316 9.09 -1.08 30.11
N ASP A 317 9.21 -2.24 29.52
CA ASP A 317 10.05 -3.36 29.94
C ASP A 317 10.41 -4.25 28.71
N PRO A 318 11.17 -5.35 28.86
CA PRO A 318 11.52 -6.21 27.73
C PRO A 318 10.32 -6.77 26.97
N GLN A 319 9.14 -6.87 27.60
CA GLN A 319 7.95 -7.48 27.00
C GLN A 319 6.91 -6.45 26.51
N TRP A 320 6.85 -5.26 27.12
CA TRP A 320 5.81 -4.28 26.85
C TRP A 320 6.32 -3.02 26.20
N GLN A 321 5.61 -2.59 25.17
CA GLN A 321 5.82 -1.33 24.50
C GLN A 321 4.48 -0.63 24.33
N VAL A 322 4.47 0.70 24.41
CA VAL A 322 3.31 1.53 24.13
C VAL A 322 3.73 2.69 23.23
N GLY A 323 2.82 3.20 22.44
CA GLY A 323 3.16 4.32 21.57
C GLY A 323 1.95 5.07 21.05
N ALA A 324 2.26 6.18 20.42
CA ALA A 324 1.32 7.04 19.74
C ALA A 324 1.89 7.50 18.41
N ALA A 325 1.02 7.70 17.44
CA ALA A 325 1.42 8.19 16.13
C ALA A 325 0.35 9.13 15.55
N TYR A 326 0.80 10.07 14.74
CA TYR A 326 -0.04 11.03 14.05
C TYR A 326 0.46 11.21 12.63
N ALA A 327 -0.46 11.17 11.67
CA ALA A 327 -0.16 11.46 10.27
C ALA A 327 -1.19 12.43 9.70
N ARG A 328 -0.76 13.26 8.76
CA ARG A 328 -1.63 14.20 8.04
C ARG A 328 -1.09 14.45 6.65
N ALA A 329 -1.97 14.37 5.66
CA ALA A 329 -1.71 14.76 4.29
C ALA A 329 -2.71 15.85 3.87
N SER A 330 -2.21 16.90 3.22
CA SER A 330 -3.08 17.95 2.67
C SER A 330 -4.07 17.38 1.64
N GLU A 331 -5.07 18.17 1.31
CA GLU A 331 -6.17 17.78 0.44
C GLU A 331 -5.77 17.43 -1.00
N ASP A 332 -4.66 17.98 -1.49
CA ASP A 332 -4.14 17.75 -2.84
C ASP A 332 -2.89 16.86 -2.86
N TYR A 333 -2.43 16.41 -1.69
CA TYR A 333 -1.32 15.46 -1.61
C TYR A 333 -1.75 14.06 -2.03
N GLU A 334 -0.90 13.38 -2.78
CA GLU A 334 -1.01 11.95 -3.06
C GLU A 334 0.33 11.24 -2.88
N GLN A 335 0.31 9.96 -2.60
CA GLN A 335 1.51 9.14 -2.54
C GLN A 335 1.96 8.75 -3.95
N ASN A 336 3.21 8.33 -4.07
CA ASN A 336 3.86 8.11 -5.37
C ASN A 336 3.46 6.79 -6.10
N GLY A 337 2.61 5.96 -5.48
CA GLY A 337 2.12 4.71 -6.07
C GLY A 337 2.97 3.46 -5.79
N LEU A 338 4.15 3.58 -5.16
CA LEU A 338 5.00 2.44 -4.82
C LEU A 338 4.94 2.04 -3.34
N GLN A 339 4.08 2.68 -2.54
CA GLN A 339 3.93 2.45 -1.11
C GLN A 339 3.09 1.20 -0.80
N SER A 340 3.30 0.62 0.37
CA SER A 340 2.37 -0.34 0.98
C SER A 340 1.78 0.18 2.30
N ASN A 341 2.32 1.28 2.83
CA ASN A 341 1.99 1.84 4.15
C ASN A 341 2.12 0.82 5.31
N ARG A 342 2.90 -0.25 5.12
CA ARG A 342 3.14 -1.29 6.12
C ARG A 342 4.53 -1.20 6.71
N SER A 343 4.62 -1.25 8.05
CA SER A 343 5.90 -1.21 8.76
C SER A 343 5.81 -1.87 10.13
N ASN A 344 6.97 -2.00 10.79
CA ASN A 344 7.08 -2.53 12.14
C ASN A 344 7.00 -1.42 13.21
N TYR A 345 6.26 -0.35 12.97
CA TYR A 345 6.19 0.82 13.87
C TYR A 345 5.69 0.45 15.27
N THR A 346 4.88 -0.60 15.41
CA THR A 346 4.43 -1.13 16.70
C THR A 346 5.53 -1.83 17.49
N GLY A 347 6.67 -2.16 16.86
CA GLY A 347 7.77 -2.91 17.48
C GLY A 347 7.55 -4.42 17.49
N THR A 348 6.59 -4.92 16.74
CA THR A 348 6.34 -6.36 16.53
C THR A 348 7.04 -6.85 15.25
N ARG A 349 7.17 -8.17 15.11
CA ARG A 349 7.75 -8.81 13.91
C ARG A 349 6.87 -8.65 12.70
N SER A 350 5.56 -8.70 12.91
CA SER A 350 4.58 -8.47 11.85
C SER A 350 4.57 -6.99 11.46
N ARG A 351 4.52 -6.75 10.17
CA ARG A 351 4.30 -5.41 9.63
C ARG A 351 2.80 -5.15 9.63
N VAL A 352 2.40 -4.06 10.21
CA VAL A 352 1.01 -3.62 10.28
C VAL A 352 0.81 -2.37 9.42
N HIS A 353 -0.40 -2.22 8.90
CA HIS A 353 -0.73 -1.06 8.06
C HIS A 353 -0.80 0.20 8.93
N ARG A 354 -0.12 1.28 8.50
CA ARG A 354 -0.04 2.54 9.25
C ARG A 354 -1.39 3.23 9.41
N PHE A 355 -2.31 2.96 8.50
CA PHE A 355 -3.64 3.56 8.43
C PHE A 355 -4.75 2.48 8.55
N GLY A 356 -4.59 1.55 9.50
CA GLY A 356 -5.55 0.50 9.81
C GLY A 356 -5.54 -0.68 8.85
N GLU A 357 -5.92 -1.85 9.32
CA GLU A 357 -5.98 -3.07 8.51
C GLU A 357 -7.28 -3.20 7.71
N ALA A 358 -8.36 -2.52 8.15
CA ALA A 358 -9.61 -2.46 7.41
C ALA A 358 -9.69 -1.21 6.51
N PHE A 359 -9.37 -0.02 7.06
CA PHE A 359 -9.42 1.22 6.27
C PHE A 359 -8.34 1.23 5.17
N ARG A 360 -7.10 0.82 5.45
CA ARG A 360 -5.98 0.76 4.50
C ARG A 360 -5.82 2.02 3.64
N GLY A 361 -6.05 3.17 4.26
CA GLY A 361 -6.04 4.45 3.55
C GLY A 361 -4.67 4.84 3.04
N GLU A 362 -4.63 5.57 1.94
CA GLU A 362 -3.47 6.31 1.49
C GLU A 362 -3.35 7.66 2.20
N MET A 363 -2.15 8.22 2.24
CA MET A 363 -1.92 9.61 2.65
C MET A 363 -2.37 10.56 1.51
N ALA A 364 -3.65 10.86 1.47
CA ALA A 364 -4.27 11.78 0.50
C ALA A 364 -5.56 12.32 1.12
N ASN A 365 -5.61 13.63 1.38
CA ASN A 365 -6.72 14.27 2.10
C ASN A 365 -7.09 13.57 3.42
N THR A 366 -6.10 12.99 4.11
CA THR A 366 -6.32 12.12 5.26
C THR A 366 -5.52 12.61 6.46
N GLN A 367 -6.13 12.48 7.64
CA GLN A 367 -5.50 12.68 8.94
C GLN A 367 -5.78 11.45 9.81
N SER A 368 -4.76 10.95 10.49
CA SER A 368 -4.86 9.79 11.37
C SER A 368 -4.17 10.05 12.70
N ALA A 369 -4.83 9.67 13.79
CA ALA A 369 -4.22 9.57 15.12
C ALA A 369 -4.33 8.13 15.60
N SER A 370 -3.22 7.57 16.11
CA SER A 370 -3.16 6.18 16.52
C SER A 370 -2.54 6.04 17.90
N LEU A 371 -3.08 5.14 18.70
CA LEU A 371 -2.52 4.70 19.98
C LEU A 371 -2.31 3.20 19.91
N PHE A 372 -1.18 2.71 20.38
CA PHE A 372 -0.90 1.29 20.30
C PHE A 372 -0.16 0.74 21.52
N GLY A 373 -0.37 -0.54 21.76
CA GLY A 373 0.38 -1.33 22.72
C GLY A 373 0.84 -2.63 22.09
N SER A 374 2.08 -3.05 22.39
CA SER A 374 2.64 -4.29 21.89
C SER A 374 3.15 -5.14 23.04
N TRP A 375 2.96 -6.43 22.93
CA TRP A 375 3.37 -7.40 23.92
C TRP A 375 4.17 -8.52 23.27
N GLN A 376 5.39 -8.72 23.72
CA GLN A 376 6.24 -9.85 23.36
C GLN A 376 6.03 -10.97 24.39
N LEU A 377 5.19 -11.95 24.03
CA LEU A 377 4.87 -13.07 24.92
C LEU A 377 6.07 -13.98 25.16
N ARG A 378 6.82 -14.26 24.09
CA ARG A 378 8.05 -15.08 24.07
C ARG A 378 8.92 -14.60 22.91
N ASP A 379 10.12 -15.15 22.82
CA ASP A 379 11.05 -14.82 21.72
C ASP A 379 10.45 -15.08 20.32
N GLU A 380 9.41 -15.92 20.21
CA GLU A 380 8.80 -16.33 18.95
C GLU A 380 7.40 -15.74 18.72
N TYR A 381 6.76 -15.17 19.74
CA TYR A 381 5.39 -14.68 19.67
C TYR A 381 5.27 -13.26 20.19
N ASP A 382 4.71 -12.42 19.38
CA ASP A 382 4.32 -11.05 19.75
C ASP A 382 2.90 -10.73 19.29
N ALA A 383 2.31 -9.73 19.90
CA ALA A 383 1.00 -9.21 19.56
C ALA A 383 1.01 -7.68 19.68
N SER A 384 0.18 -7.02 18.91
CA SER A 384 -0.06 -5.57 19.05
C SER A 384 -1.54 -5.27 18.95
N LEU A 385 -1.99 -4.31 19.76
CA LEU A 385 -3.32 -3.73 19.68
C LEU A 385 -3.14 -2.27 19.27
N VAL A 386 -3.82 -1.86 18.20
CA VAL A 386 -3.75 -0.50 17.66
C VAL A 386 -5.16 0.08 17.58
N TYR A 387 -5.36 1.26 18.13
CA TYR A 387 -6.55 2.06 17.92
C TYR A 387 -6.23 3.18 16.95
N HIS A 388 -7.06 3.35 15.93
CA HIS A 388 -6.99 4.41 14.94
C HIS A 388 -8.23 5.29 14.95
N LYS A 389 -8.04 6.58 14.75
CA LYS A 389 -9.10 7.53 14.42
C LYS A 389 -8.71 8.28 13.15
N PHE A 390 -9.64 8.35 12.19
CA PHE A 390 -9.43 8.91 10.86
C PHE A 390 -10.33 10.11 10.58
N TRP A 391 -9.80 11.08 9.85
CA TRP A 391 -10.54 12.26 9.38
C TRP A 391 -10.09 12.66 7.98
N ARG A 392 -10.97 13.31 7.23
CA ARG A 392 -10.60 14.10 6.05
C ARG A 392 -10.06 15.46 6.47
N VAL A 393 -9.09 15.99 5.73
CA VAL A 393 -8.59 17.36 5.92
C VAL A 393 -9.57 18.36 5.32
N ASP A 394 -9.99 18.15 4.06
CA ASP A 394 -11.11 18.85 3.43
C ASP A 394 -12.30 17.91 3.26
N GLY A 395 -13.45 18.28 3.86
CA GLY A 395 -14.68 17.48 3.82
C GLY A 395 -15.37 17.45 2.44
N ASN A 396 -14.95 18.30 1.51
CA ASN A 396 -15.54 18.39 0.16
C ASN A 396 -14.68 17.73 -0.92
N LYS A 397 -13.48 17.25 -0.57
CA LYS A 397 -12.59 16.52 -1.47
C LYS A 397 -12.58 15.02 -1.15
N PRO A 398 -12.37 14.14 -2.12
CA PRO A 398 -12.26 12.70 -1.88
C PRO A 398 -11.02 12.40 -1.02
N VAL A 399 -11.01 11.24 -0.39
CA VAL A 399 -9.80 10.62 0.17
C VAL A 399 -9.09 9.79 -0.90
N GLY A 400 -7.83 9.44 -0.66
CA GLY A 400 -7.12 8.50 -1.53
C GLY A 400 -7.70 7.08 -1.50
N SER A 401 -7.05 6.17 -2.20
CA SER A 401 -7.41 4.76 -2.19
C SER A 401 -7.51 4.23 -0.76
N ASN A 402 -8.50 3.37 -0.52
CA ASN A 402 -8.73 2.75 0.78
C ASN A 402 -9.40 1.38 0.62
N GLY A 403 -9.47 0.61 1.70
CA GLY A 403 -10.02 -0.74 1.72
C GLY A 403 -11.55 -0.82 1.81
N ILE A 404 -12.27 0.29 1.84
CA ILE A 404 -13.74 0.30 1.93
C ILE A 404 -14.35 0.28 0.53
N ASN A 405 -15.18 -0.70 0.25
CA ASN A 405 -15.78 -0.98 -1.07
C ASN A 405 -17.27 -0.64 -1.13
N ALA A 406 -17.75 0.30 -0.32
CA ALA A 406 -19.16 0.68 -0.30
C ALA A 406 -19.61 1.24 -1.65
N VAL A 407 -20.78 0.80 -2.11
CA VAL A 407 -21.34 1.17 -3.41
C VAL A 407 -22.77 1.70 -3.28
N GLU A 408 -23.15 2.54 -4.23
CA GLU A 408 -24.52 2.98 -4.45
C GLU A 408 -25.05 2.32 -5.72
N ASN A 409 -26.17 1.60 -5.61
CA ASN A 409 -26.84 0.97 -6.74
C ASN A 409 -27.93 1.91 -7.26
N ASN A 410 -27.80 2.30 -8.52
CA ASN A 410 -28.87 2.96 -9.25
C ASN A 410 -29.83 1.88 -9.76
N THR A 411 -31.06 1.84 -9.27
CA THR A 411 -32.06 0.86 -9.60
C THR A 411 -33.17 1.45 -10.46
N ASP A 412 -33.70 0.62 -11.36
CA ASP A 412 -34.91 0.96 -12.10
C ASP A 412 -36.12 0.97 -11.15
N ASP A 413 -36.81 2.09 -11.07
CA ASP A 413 -37.92 2.32 -10.12
C ASP A 413 -39.12 1.37 -10.35
N VAL A 414 -39.23 0.76 -11.53
CA VAL A 414 -40.36 -0.09 -11.91
C VAL A 414 -40.02 -1.57 -11.69
N THR A 415 -38.84 -2.01 -12.10
CA THR A 415 -38.45 -3.40 -12.09
C THR A 415 -37.60 -3.79 -10.88
N GLY A 416 -37.00 -2.79 -10.20
CA GLY A 416 -36.02 -3.00 -9.12
C GLY A 416 -34.67 -3.56 -9.64
N ALA A 417 -34.46 -3.57 -10.95
CA ALA A 417 -33.21 -4.03 -11.53
C ALA A 417 -32.09 -3.00 -11.31
N ILE A 418 -30.89 -3.46 -10.96
CA ILE A 418 -29.72 -2.59 -10.84
C ILE A 418 -29.29 -2.18 -12.26
N LEU A 419 -29.38 -0.90 -12.56
CA LEU A 419 -28.98 -0.30 -13.84
C LEU A 419 -27.50 0.02 -13.88
N SER A 420 -26.94 0.49 -12.76
CA SER A 420 -25.53 0.82 -12.60
C SER A 420 -25.14 0.77 -11.12
N THR A 421 -23.86 0.58 -10.88
CA THR A 421 -23.26 0.62 -9.55
C THR A 421 -22.13 1.64 -9.56
N SER A 422 -22.07 2.51 -8.56
CA SER A 422 -20.99 3.49 -8.37
C SER A 422 -20.47 3.44 -6.94
N SER A 423 -19.26 3.90 -6.71
CA SER A 423 -18.75 4.04 -5.34
C SER A 423 -19.66 4.96 -4.53
N LEU A 424 -19.98 4.57 -3.30
CA LEU A 424 -20.79 5.39 -2.40
C LEU A 424 -20.03 6.68 -2.08
N PRO A 425 -20.58 7.86 -2.41
CA PRO A 425 -19.89 9.11 -2.18
C PRO A 425 -19.80 9.40 -0.67
N LEU A 426 -18.65 9.92 -0.25
CA LEU A 426 -18.54 10.47 1.10
C LEU A 426 -19.44 11.71 1.23
N ARG A 427 -20.12 11.83 2.36
CA ARG A 427 -21.02 12.96 2.62
C ARG A 427 -20.25 14.28 2.59
N ASP A 428 -20.74 15.24 1.81
CA ASP A 428 -20.15 16.57 1.69
C ASP A 428 -20.06 17.30 3.05
N GLY A 429 -18.93 17.95 3.28
CA GLY A 429 -18.63 18.65 4.52
C GLY A 429 -18.30 17.75 5.72
N ASN A 430 -18.55 16.44 5.65
CA ASN A 430 -18.18 15.52 6.72
C ASN A 430 -16.69 15.22 6.69
N LYS A 431 -16.02 15.48 7.80
CA LYS A 431 -14.59 15.17 7.97
C LYS A 431 -14.31 13.86 8.71
N ASP A 432 -15.28 13.34 9.45
CA ASP A 432 -15.12 12.09 10.23
C ASP A 432 -15.19 10.87 9.30
N LEU A 433 -14.12 10.10 9.23
CA LEU A 433 -14.04 8.85 8.48
C LEU A 433 -14.23 7.60 9.36
N GLY A 434 -14.37 7.79 10.68
CA GLY A 434 -14.57 6.67 11.59
C GLY A 434 -13.34 6.33 12.43
N GLN A 435 -13.40 5.13 13.00
CA GLN A 435 -12.35 4.60 13.89
C GLN A 435 -12.23 3.10 13.71
N GLU A 436 -11.07 2.57 14.06
CA GLU A 436 -10.70 1.17 13.88
C GLU A 436 -9.87 0.67 15.05
N VAL A 437 -9.98 -0.61 15.36
CA VAL A 437 -9.14 -1.31 16.33
C VAL A 437 -8.59 -2.56 15.68
N ASP A 438 -7.27 -2.67 15.60
CA ASP A 438 -6.54 -3.79 15.01
C ASP A 438 -5.84 -4.62 16.08
N LEU A 439 -5.81 -5.95 15.92
CA LEU A 439 -5.13 -6.90 16.79
C LEU A 439 -4.14 -7.75 16.00
#